data_d0459ef10ba64fc06c0cd837fc1d52ca
#
_entry.id   d0459ef10ba64fc06c0cd837fc1d52ca
#
_cell.length_a   1.000
_cell.length_b   1.000
_cell.length_c   1.000
_cell.angle_alpha   90.00
_cell.angle_beta   90.00
_cell.angle_gamma   90.00
#
_symmetry.space_group_name_H-M   'P 1'
#
loop_
_entity.id
_entity.type
_entity.pdbx_description
1 polymer ?
#
loop_
_entity_poly.entity_id
_entity_poly.type
_entity_poly.pdbx_seq_one_letter_code
_entity_poly.pdbx_strand_id
1 'polypeptide(L)'
;MNLKKIFKLYLTAAISIFAVACTVSSTDDNDKCPDYRISVMCYAYGPNDECGNPTCAPQDVEDSIFRVQDSIYYASIYEAIQESGKYTTKDSVAAYLCKFDKLPSNYVSKAEGQKLYESKTGKTFEKWNFNPWTTIGVMIGGDKFNNYASNASNYHATLPEGSYHEADVDYSAKNRGTKRLVYQNDCVIYYTADHYETFSKLEIQ
;
A
#
# COMPACT_ATOMS: atom_id res chain seq x y z
N MET A 1 -23.08 -24.23 9.86
CA MET A 1 -23.48 -22.81 9.70
C MET A 1 -22.58 -22.25 8.58
N ASN A 2 -23.18 -21.72 7.51
CA ASN A 2 -22.48 -21.51 6.23
C ASN A 2 -21.58 -20.24 6.30
N LEU A 3 -20.30 -20.37 6.01
CA LEU A 3 -19.28 -19.29 6.08
C LEU A 3 -19.74 -18.02 5.34
N LYS A 4 -20.47 -18.16 4.23
CA LYS A 4 -21.08 -17.05 3.48
C LYS A 4 -22.11 -16.23 4.27
N LYS A 5 -22.77 -16.83 5.27
CA LYS A 5 -23.72 -16.11 6.14
C LYS A 5 -22.99 -15.31 7.22
N ILE A 6 -21.86 -15.82 7.70
CA ILE A 6 -21.01 -15.14 8.69
C ILE A 6 -20.37 -13.92 8.04
N PHE A 7 -19.83 -14.07 6.81
CA PHE A 7 -19.23 -12.96 6.05
C PHE A 7 -20.22 -11.83 5.75
N LYS A 8 -21.47 -12.20 5.41
CA LYS A 8 -22.54 -11.22 5.16
C LYS A 8 -22.97 -10.47 6.44
N LEU A 9 -22.86 -11.12 7.60
CA LEU A 9 -23.20 -10.51 8.89
C LEU A 9 -22.14 -9.52 9.36
N TYR A 10 -20.86 -9.83 9.12
CA TYR A 10 -19.73 -8.91 9.42
C TYR A 10 -19.67 -7.74 8.45
N LEU A 11 -19.97 -7.94 7.17
CA LEU A 11 -19.99 -6.85 6.18
C LEU A 11 -21.12 -5.86 6.46
N THR A 12 -22.29 -6.33 6.94
CA THR A 12 -23.40 -5.43 7.33
C THR A 12 -23.15 -4.72 8.66
N ALA A 13 -22.38 -5.30 9.56
CA ALA A 13 -22.00 -4.65 10.83
C ALA A 13 -20.91 -3.58 10.61
N ALA A 14 -19.96 -3.81 9.66
CA ALA A 14 -18.92 -2.84 9.33
C ALA A 14 -19.44 -1.62 8.54
N ILE A 15 -20.54 -1.76 7.80
CA ILE A 15 -21.16 -0.65 7.04
C ILE A 15 -22.06 0.22 7.91
N SER A 16 -22.38 -0.21 9.13
CA SER A 16 -23.21 0.56 10.08
C SER A 16 -22.41 1.52 10.97
N ILE A 17 -21.10 1.64 10.76
CA ILE A 17 -20.31 2.73 11.34
C ILE A 17 -20.57 3.96 10.46
N PHE A 18 -21.65 4.66 10.73
CA PHE A 18 -21.98 5.92 10.11
C PHE A 18 -20.86 6.93 10.36
N ALA A 19 -20.21 7.39 9.28
CA ALA A 19 -19.50 8.64 9.32
C ALA A 19 -20.52 9.75 9.57
N VAL A 20 -20.69 10.14 10.82
CA VAL A 20 -21.42 11.36 11.16
C VAL A 20 -20.51 12.51 10.73
N ALA A 21 -20.82 13.12 9.60
CA ALA A 21 -20.23 14.39 9.25
C ALA A 21 -20.69 15.41 10.30
N CYS A 22 -19.83 15.73 11.25
CA CYS A 22 -20.08 16.78 12.22
C CYS A 22 -20.03 18.13 11.47
N THR A 23 -21.19 18.71 11.21
CA THR A 23 -21.26 20.12 10.84
C THR A 23 -21.13 20.94 12.11
N VAL A 24 -19.98 21.59 12.27
CA VAL A 24 -19.77 22.55 13.37
C VAL A 24 -20.57 23.81 13.04
N SER A 25 -21.62 24.06 13.83
CA SER A 25 -22.28 25.36 13.87
C SER A 25 -21.52 26.23 14.87
N SER A 26 -20.77 27.21 14.39
CA SER A 26 -20.15 28.22 15.24
C SER A 26 -21.23 29.18 15.75
N THR A 27 -21.57 29.08 17.02
CA THR A 27 -22.24 30.18 17.74
C THR A 27 -21.22 30.78 18.70
N ASP A 28 -20.91 32.07 18.46
CA ASP A 28 -20.14 32.91 19.36
C ASP A 28 -20.72 32.87 20.78
N ASP A 29 -19.90 32.56 21.72
CA ASP A 29 -19.69 33.17 23.05
C ASP A 29 -19.11 32.14 24.03
N ASN A 30 -17.84 32.25 24.26
CA ASN A 30 -17.14 32.13 25.54
C ASN A 30 -15.70 31.67 25.39
N ASP A 31 -14.77 32.44 25.91
CA ASP A 31 -13.33 32.23 26.05
C ASP A 31 -12.87 30.90 26.75
N LYS A 32 -13.78 29.96 26.94
CA LYS A 32 -13.48 28.68 27.64
C LYS A 32 -13.23 27.50 26.75
N CYS A 33 -13.68 27.57 25.49
CA CYS A 33 -13.52 26.45 24.57
C CYS A 33 -12.55 26.82 23.45
N PRO A 34 -11.35 26.27 23.40
CA PRO A 34 -10.40 26.55 22.32
C PRO A 34 -10.97 26.12 20.97
N ASP A 35 -10.62 26.88 19.92
CA ASP A 35 -10.99 26.58 18.53
C ASP A 35 -10.38 25.22 18.14
N TYR A 36 -11.18 24.19 18.20
CA TYR A 36 -10.76 22.81 17.96
C TYR A 36 -10.82 22.55 16.46
N ARG A 37 -9.69 22.62 15.77
CA ARG A 37 -9.56 22.10 14.41
C ARG A 37 -9.61 20.57 14.45
N ILE A 38 -10.81 20.03 14.27
CA ILE A 38 -11.05 18.60 14.22
C ILE A 38 -10.25 18.03 13.05
N SER A 39 -9.27 17.20 13.33
CA SER A 39 -8.67 16.29 12.35
C SER A 39 -9.78 15.41 11.77
N VAL A 40 -9.75 15.15 10.47
CA VAL A 40 -10.81 14.60 9.61
C VAL A 40 -11.42 13.26 10.05
N MET A 41 -11.04 12.70 11.21
CA MET A 41 -11.46 11.38 11.67
C MET A 41 -11.77 11.29 13.17
N CYS A 42 -12.54 12.24 13.73
CA CYS A 42 -13.14 12.02 15.04
C CYS A 42 -14.39 11.16 14.88
N TYR A 43 -14.33 9.91 15.29
CA TYR A 43 -15.52 9.10 15.54
C TYR A 43 -16.13 9.53 16.87
N ALA A 44 -17.43 9.75 16.93
CA ALA A 44 -18.13 9.99 18.18
C ALA A 44 -17.99 8.75 19.10
N TYR A 45 -17.05 8.80 20.03
CA TYR A 45 -16.73 7.69 20.93
C TYR A 45 -17.53 7.74 22.24
N GLY A 46 -18.29 8.79 22.48
CA GLY A 46 -19.04 8.98 23.69
C GLY A 46 -19.87 10.25 23.67
N PRO A 47 -20.43 10.67 24.82
CA PRO A 47 -21.09 11.96 24.90
C PRO A 47 -20.08 13.07 24.57
N ASN A 48 -20.57 14.16 23.96
CA ASN A 48 -19.76 15.33 23.69
C ASN A 48 -19.10 15.85 24.98
N ASP A 49 -17.94 16.48 24.83
CA ASP A 49 -17.29 17.17 25.92
C ASP A 49 -18.14 18.36 26.46
N GLU A 50 -17.66 19.03 27.48
CA GLU A 50 -18.36 20.19 28.10
C GLU A 50 -18.57 21.34 27.11
N CYS A 51 -17.81 21.39 26.00
CA CYS A 51 -17.93 22.38 24.94
C CYS A 51 -18.82 21.91 23.76
N GLY A 52 -19.44 20.75 23.88
CA GLY A 52 -20.28 20.15 22.84
C GLY A 52 -19.50 19.55 21.66
N ASN A 53 -18.16 19.45 21.76
CA ASN A 53 -17.34 18.82 20.73
C ASN A 53 -17.45 17.30 20.83
N PRO A 54 -17.38 16.58 19.68
CA PRO A 54 -17.38 15.13 19.72
C PRO A 54 -16.12 14.62 20.45
N THR A 55 -16.31 13.69 21.36
CA THR A 55 -15.20 13.02 22.05
C THR A 55 -14.52 12.09 21.05
N CYS A 56 -13.24 12.36 20.74
CA CYS A 56 -12.45 11.49 19.90
C CYS A 56 -12.04 10.22 20.66
N ALA A 57 -11.95 9.11 19.95
CA ALA A 57 -11.37 7.90 20.50
C ALA A 57 -9.91 8.16 20.92
N PRO A 58 -9.43 7.56 22.03
CA PRO A 58 -8.01 7.56 22.34
C PRO A 58 -7.18 7.04 21.17
N GLN A 59 -5.96 7.54 20.99
CA GLN A 59 -5.09 7.23 19.85
C GLN A 59 -4.86 5.71 19.69
N ASP A 60 -4.73 4.99 20.78
CA ASP A 60 -4.57 3.53 20.78
C ASP A 60 -5.80 2.78 20.23
N VAL A 61 -6.99 3.33 20.43
CA VAL A 61 -8.24 2.78 19.89
C VAL A 61 -8.34 3.08 18.39
N GLU A 62 -7.99 4.31 17.96
CA GLU A 62 -7.94 4.68 16.55
C GLU A 62 -6.93 3.80 15.80
N ASP A 63 -5.72 3.65 16.30
CA ASP A 63 -4.68 2.79 15.74
C ASP A 63 -5.15 1.33 15.63
N SER A 64 -5.90 0.85 16.61
CA SER A 64 -6.47 -0.49 16.60
C SER A 64 -7.56 -0.65 15.52
N ILE A 65 -8.40 0.36 15.33
CA ILE A 65 -9.42 0.36 14.26
C ILE A 65 -8.76 0.35 12.88
N PHE A 66 -7.73 1.17 12.67
CA PHE A 66 -6.98 1.18 11.40
C PHE A 66 -6.32 -0.16 11.11
N ARG A 67 -5.68 -0.78 12.10
CA ARG A 67 -5.07 -2.12 11.93
C ARG A 67 -6.10 -3.19 11.55
N VAL A 68 -7.28 -3.16 12.17
CA VAL A 68 -8.36 -4.09 11.83
C VAL A 68 -8.88 -3.84 10.42
N GLN A 69 -9.06 -2.58 10.01
CA GLN A 69 -9.51 -2.24 8.66
C GLN A 69 -8.48 -2.67 7.61
N ASP A 70 -7.20 -2.41 7.85
CA ASP A 70 -6.11 -2.84 6.97
C ASP A 70 -6.07 -4.37 6.86
N SER A 71 -6.21 -5.08 7.98
CA SER A 71 -6.26 -6.55 8.00
C SER A 71 -7.42 -7.10 7.19
N ILE A 72 -8.62 -6.52 7.31
CA ILE A 72 -9.81 -6.92 6.53
C ILE A 72 -9.57 -6.62 5.04
N TYR A 73 -9.01 -5.47 4.72
CA TYR A 73 -8.70 -5.06 3.36
C TYR A 73 -7.72 -6.04 2.69
N TYR A 74 -6.58 -6.30 3.34
CA TYR A 74 -5.60 -7.25 2.80
C TYR A 74 -6.11 -8.68 2.75
N ALA A 75 -6.90 -9.13 3.72
CA ALA A 75 -7.53 -10.44 3.66
C ALA A 75 -8.45 -10.58 2.44
N SER A 76 -9.21 -9.54 2.10
CA SER A 76 -10.08 -9.55 0.92
C SER A 76 -9.31 -9.62 -0.39
N ILE A 77 -8.19 -8.90 -0.49
CA ILE A 77 -7.29 -8.96 -1.65
C ILE A 77 -6.66 -10.35 -1.74
N TYR A 78 -6.11 -10.85 -0.62
CA TYR A 78 -5.45 -12.16 -0.55
C TYR A 78 -6.34 -13.30 -1.03
N GLU A 79 -7.60 -13.31 -0.62
CA GLU A 79 -8.60 -14.30 -1.08
C GLU A 79 -8.86 -14.20 -2.59
N ALA A 80 -8.90 -12.98 -3.14
CA ALA A 80 -9.18 -12.74 -4.56
C ALA A 80 -7.98 -13.08 -5.48
N ILE A 81 -6.75 -13.13 -4.94
CA ILE A 81 -5.53 -13.39 -5.72
C ILE A 81 -5.48 -14.83 -6.22
N GLN A 82 -5.29 -14.98 -7.53
CA GLN A 82 -5.14 -16.26 -8.22
C GLN A 82 -3.76 -16.39 -8.84
N GLU A 83 -3.19 -17.60 -8.85
CA GLU A 83 -1.84 -17.85 -9.35
C GLU A 83 -1.65 -17.50 -10.83
N SER A 84 -2.68 -17.69 -11.65
CA SER A 84 -2.68 -17.33 -13.08
C SER A 84 -2.93 -15.85 -13.36
N GLY A 85 -3.21 -15.06 -12.32
CA GLY A 85 -3.51 -13.63 -12.45
C GLY A 85 -2.30 -12.79 -12.82
N LYS A 86 -2.58 -11.62 -13.42
CA LYS A 86 -1.57 -10.60 -13.73
C LYS A 86 -1.85 -9.37 -12.85
N TYR A 87 -0.89 -8.99 -12.05
CA TYR A 87 -1.03 -7.94 -11.05
C TYR A 87 0.04 -6.89 -11.23
N THR A 88 -0.32 -5.62 -11.00
CA THR A 88 0.56 -4.47 -11.24
C THR A 88 0.54 -3.46 -10.09
N THR A 89 -0.45 -3.56 -9.19
CA THR A 89 -0.61 -2.64 -8.06
C THR A 89 0.14 -3.14 -6.83
N LYS A 90 0.57 -2.21 -5.97
CA LYS A 90 1.27 -2.49 -4.71
C LYS A 90 0.60 -3.63 -3.93
N ASP A 91 -0.69 -3.48 -3.62
CA ASP A 91 -1.38 -4.40 -2.72
C ASP A 91 -1.60 -5.78 -3.34
N SER A 92 -1.97 -5.82 -4.62
CA SER A 92 -2.18 -7.10 -5.31
C SER A 92 -0.88 -7.88 -5.50
N VAL A 93 0.22 -7.20 -5.79
CA VAL A 93 1.53 -7.86 -5.95
C VAL A 93 2.08 -8.31 -4.61
N ALA A 94 1.92 -7.51 -3.55
CA ALA A 94 2.30 -7.89 -2.20
C ALA A 94 1.50 -9.12 -1.72
N ALA A 95 0.18 -9.14 -1.90
CA ALA A 95 -0.64 -10.30 -1.58
C ALA A 95 -0.27 -11.53 -2.42
N TYR A 96 0.10 -11.36 -3.69
CA TYR A 96 0.56 -12.45 -4.54
C TYR A 96 1.89 -13.04 -4.03
N LEU A 97 2.85 -12.20 -3.69
CA LEU A 97 4.13 -12.61 -3.10
C LEU A 97 3.91 -13.40 -1.81
N CYS A 98 3.06 -12.91 -0.90
CA CYS A 98 2.73 -13.63 0.34
C CYS A 98 2.04 -14.97 0.10
N LYS A 99 1.21 -15.08 -0.94
CA LYS A 99 0.44 -16.29 -1.22
C LYS A 99 1.22 -17.36 -1.95
N PHE A 100 2.15 -16.98 -2.83
CA PHE A 100 2.80 -17.88 -3.77
C PHE A 100 4.33 -17.85 -3.71
N ASP A 101 4.91 -17.00 -2.92
CA ASP A 101 6.36 -16.83 -2.72
C ASP A 101 7.15 -16.61 -4.03
N LYS A 102 6.50 -16.00 -5.00
CA LYS A 102 7.04 -15.66 -6.33
C LYS A 102 6.32 -14.46 -6.92
N LEU A 103 6.91 -13.81 -7.93
CA LEU A 103 6.22 -12.75 -8.68
C LEU A 103 5.17 -13.30 -9.65
N PRO A 104 4.10 -12.54 -9.95
CA PRO A 104 3.15 -12.85 -11.02
C PRO A 104 3.83 -13.04 -12.37
N SER A 105 3.22 -13.84 -13.25
CA SER A 105 3.77 -14.21 -14.57
C SER A 105 3.99 -13.02 -15.53
N ASN A 106 3.48 -11.86 -15.21
CA ASN A 106 3.70 -10.63 -15.99
C ASN A 106 4.96 -9.86 -15.58
N TYR A 107 5.75 -10.38 -14.65
CA TYR A 107 7.03 -9.80 -14.25
C TYR A 107 8.20 -10.44 -15.00
N VAL A 108 9.16 -9.62 -15.37
CA VAL A 108 10.44 -10.02 -15.98
C VAL A 108 11.58 -9.21 -15.36
N SER A 109 12.80 -9.75 -15.41
CA SER A 109 14.00 -9.02 -15.00
C SER A 109 14.27 -7.79 -15.87
N LYS A 110 15.09 -6.85 -15.40
CA LYS A 110 15.53 -5.69 -16.18
C LYS A 110 16.16 -6.13 -17.52
N ALA A 111 17.00 -7.16 -17.49
CA ALA A 111 17.69 -7.65 -18.67
C ALA A 111 16.71 -8.25 -19.71
N GLU A 112 15.70 -8.99 -19.27
CA GLU A 112 14.67 -9.53 -20.14
C GLU A 112 13.75 -8.43 -20.70
N GLY A 113 13.37 -7.46 -19.86
CA GLY A 113 12.58 -6.31 -20.26
C GLY A 113 13.26 -5.46 -21.35
N GLN A 114 14.60 -5.28 -21.29
CA GLN A 114 15.37 -4.60 -22.33
C GLN A 114 15.30 -5.36 -23.65
N LYS A 115 15.52 -6.67 -23.65
CA LYS A 115 15.42 -7.51 -24.84
C LYS A 115 14.00 -7.48 -25.45
N LEU A 116 12.98 -7.51 -24.59
CA LEU A 116 11.58 -7.40 -25.02
C LEU A 116 11.29 -6.04 -25.67
N TYR A 117 11.84 -4.95 -25.10
CA TYR A 117 11.70 -3.63 -25.68
C TYR A 117 12.31 -3.57 -27.09
N GLU A 118 13.54 -4.03 -27.27
CA GLU A 118 14.22 -4.03 -28.57
C GLU A 118 13.47 -4.90 -29.58
N SER A 119 13.05 -6.09 -29.18
CA SER A 119 12.30 -7.01 -30.05
C SER A 119 10.94 -6.45 -30.47
N LYS A 120 10.19 -5.82 -29.57
CA LYS A 120 8.84 -5.32 -29.84
C LYS A 120 8.81 -3.99 -30.57
N THR A 121 9.80 -3.12 -30.32
CA THR A 121 9.81 -1.76 -30.86
C THR A 121 10.74 -1.59 -32.07
N GLY A 122 11.68 -2.51 -32.26
CA GLY A 122 12.76 -2.40 -33.27
C GLY A 122 13.78 -1.28 -32.94
N LYS A 123 13.78 -0.75 -31.69
CA LYS A 123 14.67 0.32 -31.26
C LYS A 123 15.67 -0.22 -30.25
N THR A 124 16.89 0.28 -30.29
CA THR A 124 17.90 0.01 -29.27
C THR A 124 17.41 0.56 -27.91
N PHE A 125 17.56 -0.21 -26.84
CA PHE A 125 17.25 0.25 -25.50
C PHE A 125 18.32 1.23 -25.00
N GLU A 126 17.89 2.40 -24.56
CA GLU A 126 18.78 3.40 -23.97
C GLU A 126 18.55 3.54 -22.45
N LYS A 127 17.29 3.70 -22.03
CA LYS A 127 16.91 3.91 -20.63
C LYS A 127 15.41 3.65 -20.40
N TRP A 128 15.07 3.46 -19.13
CA TRP A 128 13.69 3.25 -18.67
C TRP A 128 12.89 4.57 -18.57
N ASN A 129 12.68 5.27 -19.68
CA ASN A 129 11.92 6.52 -19.78
C ASN A 129 10.49 6.34 -20.32
N PHE A 130 9.97 5.14 -20.26
CA PHE A 130 8.63 4.75 -20.71
C PHE A 130 7.95 3.87 -19.67
N ASN A 131 6.65 3.63 -19.83
CA ASN A 131 5.90 2.67 -19.02
C ASN A 131 6.01 1.27 -19.64
N PRO A 132 6.72 0.31 -19.00
CA PRO A 132 6.90 -1.03 -19.56
C PRO A 132 5.59 -1.80 -19.75
N TRP A 133 4.62 -1.63 -18.84
CA TRP A 133 3.34 -2.32 -18.94
C TRP A 133 2.57 -1.92 -20.20
N THR A 134 2.47 -0.63 -20.50
CA THR A 134 1.77 -0.15 -21.69
C THR A 134 2.57 -0.32 -22.97
N THR A 135 3.92 -0.30 -22.91
CA THR A 135 4.79 -0.37 -24.09
C THR A 135 5.11 -1.80 -24.50
N ILE A 136 5.44 -2.64 -23.55
CA ILE A 136 5.90 -4.01 -23.83
C ILE A 136 5.07 -5.11 -23.13
N GLY A 137 4.09 -4.73 -22.31
CA GLY A 137 3.13 -5.65 -21.70
C GLY A 137 3.67 -6.41 -20.50
N VAL A 138 4.72 -5.89 -19.83
CA VAL A 138 5.33 -6.52 -18.65
C VAL A 138 5.60 -5.51 -17.54
N MET A 139 5.71 -6.02 -16.31
CA MET A 139 6.27 -5.32 -15.17
C MET A 139 7.73 -5.73 -14.99
N ILE A 140 8.54 -4.88 -14.41
CA ILE A 140 9.95 -5.18 -14.12
C ILE A 140 10.11 -5.59 -12.65
N GLY A 141 10.77 -6.72 -12.42
CA GLY A 141 11.03 -7.21 -11.06
C GLY A 141 11.76 -8.54 -11.04
N GLY A 142 12.11 -8.99 -9.82
CA GLY A 142 12.88 -10.22 -9.59
C GLY A 142 14.38 -10.01 -9.56
N ASP A 143 14.87 -8.81 -9.89
CA ASP A 143 16.29 -8.50 -9.73
C ASP A 143 16.66 -8.38 -8.25
N LYS A 144 17.93 -8.71 -7.92
CA LYS A 144 18.44 -8.59 -6.56
C LYS A 144 18.49 -7.11 -6.14
N PHE A 145 17.94 -6.82 -4.97
CA PHE A 145 18.08 -5.52 -4.33
C PHE A 145 19.32 -5.51 -3.43
N ASN A 146 20.20 -4.54 -3.66
CA ASN A 146 21.39 -4.36 -2.83
C ASN A 146 21.07 -3.38 -1.70
N ASN A 147 20.95 -3.92 -0.48
CA ASN A 147 20.67 -3.16 0.74
C ASN A 147 21.94 -2.46 1.26
N TYR A 148 22.50 -1.55 0.47
CA TYR A 148 23.68 -0.79 0.89
C TYR A 148 23.28 0.50 1.62
N ALA A 149 23.95 0.76 2.75
CA ALA A 149 24.04 2.11 3.27
C ALA A 149 24.80 2.96 2.26
N SER A 150 24.13 3.87 1.57
CA SER A 150 24.76 4.63 0.53
C SER A 150 25.69 5.72 1.10
N ASN A 151 26.86 5.86 0.49
CA ASN A 151 27.78 6.93 0.77
C ASN A 151 27.20 8.28 0.33
N ALA A 152 27.09 9.19 1.27
CA ALA A 152 27.06 10.66 1.21
C ALA A 152 26.26 11.42 0.12
N SER A 153 25.96 10.87 -1.04
CA SER A 153 25.23 11.58 -2.10
C SER A 153 23.86 10.98 -2.47
N ASN A 154 23.58 9.75 -2.05
CA ASN A 154 22.30 9.07 -2.25
C ASN A 154 21.93 8.33 -0.96
N TYR A 155 21.32 9.02 -0.01
CA TYR A 155 20.85 8.40 1.22
C TYR A 155 19.69 7.46 0.88
N HIS A 156 19.91 6.16 1.05
CA HIS A 156 18.84 5.16 1.07
C HIS A 156 18.69 4.67 2.50
N ALA A 157 17.46 4.58 2.98
CA ALA A 157 17.19 3.88 4.22
C ALA A 157 17.62 2.43 4.09
N THR A 158 18.29 1.89 5.10
CA THR A 158 18.69 0.49 5.13
C THR A 158 17.58 -0.37 5.73
N LEU A 159 17.31 -1.49 5.09
CA LEU A 159 16.45 -2.55 5.62
C LEU A 159 17.26 -3.44 6.58
N PRO A 160 16.61 -4.26 7.41
CA PRO A 160 17.28 -5.32 8.17
C PRO A 160 18.18 -6.19 7.31
N GLU A 161 19.16 -6.84 7.92
CA GLU A 161 20.05 -7.74 7.19
C GLU A 161 19.27 -8.85 6.49
N GLY A 162 19.60 -9.12 5.22
CA GLY A 162 18.90 -10.14 4.45
C GLY A 162 19.16 -10.06 2.95
N SER A 163 18.69 -11.08 2.23
CA SER A 163 18.76 -11.12 0.77
C SER A 163 17.42 -10.71 0.19
N TYR A 164 17.39 -9.58 -0.49
CA TYR A 164 16.17 -8.99 -1.03
C TYR A 164 16.15 -9.01 -2.55
N HIS A 165 14.92 -9.05 -3.08
CA HIS A 165 14.59 -8.78 -4.47
C HIS A 165 13.73 -7.54 -4.57
N GLU A 166 13.69 -6.92 -5.73
CA GLU A 166 12.84 -5.76 -6.00
C GLU A 166 11.80 -6.03 -7.08
N ALA A 167 10.67 -5.35 -6.99
CA ALA A 167 9.63 -5.37 -8.02
C ALA A 167 9.00 -3.99 -8.16
N ASP A 168 8.83 -3.55 -9.38
CA ASP A 168 8.10 -2.33 -9.68
C ASP A 168 6.61 -2.52 -9.43
N VAL A 169 5.95 -1.48 -8.93
CA VAL A 169 4.49 -1.45 -8.77
C VAL A 169 3.94 -0.08 -9.16
N ASP A 170 2.65 -0.02 -9.45
CA ASP A 170 1.93 1.24 -9.69
C ASP A 170 2.65 2.19 -10.67
N TYR A 171 2.97 1.72 -11.87
CA TYR A 171 3.61 2.56 -12.87
C TYR A 171 2.81 3.85 -13.11
N SER A 172 3.52 4.95 -13.31
CA SER A 172 2.88 6.18 -13.79
C SER A 172 2.36 5.99 -15.22
N ALA A 173 1.43 6.87 -15.65
CA ALA A 173 0.91 6.78 -17.03
C ALA A 173 2.01 6.89 -18.09
N LYS A 174 3.09 7.63 -17.82
CA LYS A 174 4.12 7.97 -18.81
C LYS A 174 5.41 7.18 -18.67
N ASN A 175 5.74 6.71 -17.46
CA ASN A 175 7.04 6.08 -17.20
C ASN A 175 6.96 5.06 -16.07
N ARG A 176 8.10 4.44 -15.78
CA ARG A 176 8.26 3.41 -14.75
C ARG A 176 8.00 3.90 -13.32
N GLY A 177 8.14 5.21 -13.06
CA GLY A 177 7.96 5.77 -11.72
C GLY A 177 9.01 5.28 -10.72
N THR A 178 8.77 5.58 -9.43
CA THR A 178 9.68 5.34 -8.30
C THR A 178 9.21 4.26 -7.33
N LYS A 179 7.96 3.81 -7.44
CA LYS A 179 7.32 2.89 -6.49
C LYS A 179 7.83 1.46 -6.66
N ARG A 180 8.28 0.86 -5.57
CA ARG A 180 8.84 -0.49 -5.53
C ARG A 180 8.35 -1.28 -4.33
N LEU A 181 8.26 -2.59 -4.51
CA LEU A 181 8.34 -3.54 -3.41
C LEU A 181 9.77 -4.07 -3.33
N VAL A 182 10.27 -4.20 -2.11
CA VAL A 182 11.52 -4.90 -1.79
C VAL A 182 11.15 -6.04 -0.86
N TYR A 183 11.44 -7.27 -1.27
CA TYR A 183 10.86 -8.43 -0.64
C TYR A 183 11.85 -9.58 -0.47
N GLN A 184 11.54 -10.43 0.49
CA GLN A 184 12.12 -11.77 0.71
C GLN A 184 11.00 -12.80 0.68
N ASN A 185 11.36 -14.07 0.74
CA ASN A 185 10.42 -15.15 1.01
C ASN A 185 9.71 -14.98 2.36
N ASP A 186 8.71 -15.81 2.62
CA ASP A 186 7.93 -15.81 3.86
C ASP A 186 7.20 -14.48 4.13
N CYS A 187 6.72 -13.83 3.06
CA CYS A 187 5.91 -12.60 3.14
C CYS A 187 6.60 -11.42 3.84
N VAL A 188 7.93 -11.32 3.76
CA VAL A 188 8.66 -10.15 4.25
C VAL A 188 8.73 -9.11 3.14
N ILE A 189 7.89 -8.08 3.22
CA ILE A 189 7.71 -7.10 2.14
C ILE A 189 7.84 -5.68 2.69
N TYR A 190 8.63 -4.87 2.01
CA TYR A 190 8.77 -3.44 2.23
C TYR A 190 8.34 -2.66 0.99
N TYR A 191 7.68 -1.55 1.19
CA TYR A 191 7.26 -0.64 0.13
C TYR A 191 8.05 0.67 0.21
N THR A 192 8.43 1.18 -0.94
CA THR A 192 8.99 2.52 -1.12
C THR A 192 8.24 3.26 -2.21
N ALA A 193 7.91 4.53 -1.97
CA ALA A 193 7.27 5.41 -2.97
C ALA A 193 8.30 6.33 -3.65
N ASP A 194 9.47 6.53 -3.06
CA ASP A 194 10.45 7.56 -3.31
C ASP A 194 11.80 7.01 -3.83
N HIS A 195 11.79 5.81 -4.44
CA HIS A 195 12.97 5.17 -4.99
C HIS A 195 14.06 4.86 -3.93
N TYR A 196 13.61 4.22 -2.84
CA TYR A 196 14.42 3.68 -1.74
C TYR A 196 14.90 4.71 -0.70
N GLU A 197 14.40 5.95 -0.73
CA GLU A 197 14.73 6.93 0.31
C GLU A 197 14.07 6.54 1.65
N THR A 198 12.81 6.07 1.59
CA THR A 198 12.09 5.56 2.76
C THR A 198 11.45 4.21 2.49
N PHE A 199 11.24 3.43 3.55
CA PHE A 199 10.56 2.14 3.50
C PHE A 199 9.46 2.03 4.55
N SER A 200 8.33 1.45 4.18
CA SER A 200 7.30 0.97 5.10
C SER A 200 7.14 -0.54 4.97
N LYS A 201 7.16 -1.26 6.09
CA LYS A 201 6.86 -2.69 6.10
C LYS A 201 5.38 -2.89 5.85
N LEU A 202 5.02 -3.84 4.99
CA LEU A 202 3.63 -4.20 4.73
C LEU A 202 3.24 -5.40 5.59
N GLU A 203 2.12 -5.29 6.27
CA GLU A 203 1.52 -6.39 7.03
C GLU A 203 0.32 -6.91 6.20
N ILE A 204 0.52 -8.04 5.51
CA ILE A 204 -0.44 -8.58 4.53
C ILE A 204 -1.33 -9.68 5.15
N GLN A 205 -0.98 -10.17 6.34
CA GLN A 205 -1.70 -11.28 7.03
C GLN A 205 -2.36 -10.80 8.31
#